data_22cb915ea341241c8462da637c094ad4
#
_entry.id   22cb915ea341241c8462da637c094ad4
#
_cell.length_a   1.000
_cell.length_b   1.000
_cell.length_c   1.000
_cell.angle_alpha   90.00
_cell.angle_beta   90.00
_cell.angle_gamma   90.00
#
_symmetry.space_group_name_H-M   'P 1'
#
loop_
_entity.id
_entity.type
_entity.pdbx_description
1 polymer ?
#
loop_
_entity_poly.entity_id
_entity_poly.type
_entity_poly.pdbx_seq_one_letter_code
_entity_poly.pdbx_strand_id
1 'polypeptide(L)'
;MSTPCIIGIDIGGTNFRIGAVDGKNQVSRFRKIPTGTVFCTTDGLKDLEMYLKEYMETLSEDGMAPRALAVGFPATLNRERTMVLQAPNVAFMENLPVPEVLSKALGIPVYIERDVTMALLYDRAKYGLEDCEILTGCYFGTGVGNALMIYGRMLTGKDGTAGELGHIPVDGNELRCGCGNTGCMETVAGGRYLAYLSREVYPDTPVGELFEKRGQDPLLRRFVDRMAMAAATEINILNPDCMIIGGGVPRMKCFPTECLRERILFYTRKPFPAESLRLIFAEDEEDKSVAGAAIYAREKMKE
;
A
#
# COMPACT_ATOMS: atom_id res chain seq x y z
N MET A 1 30.41 -18.50 -4.58
CA MET A 1 29.00 -18.92 -4.30
C MET A 1 28.13 -17.70 -4.46
N SER A 2 27.04 -17.82 -5.18
CA SER A 2 26.11 -16.69 -5.35
C SER A 2 25.32 -16.39 -4.06
N THR A 3 25.09 -15.11 -3.78
CA THR A 3 24.33 -14.66 -2.61
C THR A 3 22.83 -14.79 -2.89
N PRO A 4 22.07 -15.55 -2.08
CA PRO A 4 20.63 -15.68 -2.31
C PRO A 4 19.90 -14.37 -2.01
N CYS A 5 18.95 -14.00 -2.86
CA CYS A 5 18.08 -12.84 -2.66
C CYS A 5 16.64 -13.15 -3.08
N ILE A 6 15.73 -12.27 -2.74
CA ILE A 6 14.35 -12.23 -3.25
C ILE A 6 14.18 -10.95 -4.05
N ILE A 7 13.56 -11.04 -5.21
CA ILE A 7 13.18 -9.84 -5.96
C ILE A 7 11.85 -9.34 -5.42
N GLY A 8 11.85 -8.12 -4.89
CA GLY A 8 10.63 -7.41 -4.51
C GLY A 8 10.23 -6.39 -5.57
N ILE A 9 8.95 -6.32 -5.86
CA ILE A 9 8.39 -5.36 -6.83
C ILE A 9 7.18 -4.66 -6.24
N ASP A 10 7.04 -3.38 -6.55
CA ASP A 10 5.87 -2.57 -6.30
C ASP A 10 5.44 -1.89 -7.61
N ILE A 11 4.30 -2.28 -8.14
CA ILE A 11 3.74 -1.72 -9.37
C ILE A 11 2.69 -0.67 -9.01
N GLY A 12 3.04 0.60 -9.12
CA GLY A 12 2.07 1.68 -9.01
C GLY A 12 1.63 2.22 -10.38
N GLY A 13 0.56 2.99 -10.41
CA GLY A 13 0.09 3.62 -11.66
C GLY A 13 1.09 4.61 -12.28
N THR A 14 1.99 5.18 -11.48
CA THR A 14 2.98 6.17 -11.94
C THR A 14 4.41 5.65 -11.85
N ASN A 15 4.73 4.94 -10.78
CA ASN A 15 6.08 4.46 -10.49
C ASN A 15 6.08 2.93 -10.35
N PHE A 16 7.07 2.33 -10.95
CA PHE A 16 7.48 0.94 -10.76
C PHE A 16 8.74 0.92 -9.89
N ARG A 17 8.73 0.08 -8.86
CA ARG A 17 9.89 -0.10 -7.97
C ARG A 17 10.28 -1.56 -7.96
N ILE A 18 11.58 -1.81 -7.98
CA ILE A 18 12.16 -3.15 -7.94
C ILE A 18 13.46 -3.14 -7.16
N GLY A 19 13.78 -4.22 -6.48
CA GLY A 19 15.05 -4.39 -5.78
C GLY A 19 15.32 -5.85 -5.43
N ALA A 20 16.58 -6.16 -5.21
CA ALA A 20 17.02 -7.43 -4.65
C ALA A 20 17.14 -7.30 -3.13
N VAL A 21 16.49 -8.18 -2.39
CA VAL A 21 16.37 -8.12 -0.93
C VAL A 21 17.05 -9.33 -0.30
N ASP A 22 18.00 -9.09 0.58
CA ASP A 22 18.73 -10.13 1.30
C ASP A 22 17.95 -10.71 2.49
N GLY A 23 18.53 -11.71 3.19
CA GLY A 23 17.92 -12.35 4.36
C GLY A 23 17.69 -11.43 5.56
N LYS A 24 18.24 -10.22 5.56
CA LYS A 24 18.09 -9.20 6.63
C LYS A 24 17.15 -8.06 6.24
N ASN A 25 16.39 -8.21 5.17
CA ASN A 25 15.52 -7.19 4.56
C ASN A 25 16.26 -5.97 4.00
N GLN A 26 17.57 -6.07 3.77
CA GLN A 26 18.34 -5.00 3.14
C GLN A 26 18.09 -5.02 1.64
N VAL A 27 17.69 -3.87 1.09
CA VAL A 27 17.43 -3.71 -0.35
C VAL A 27 18.71 -3.27 -1.06
N SER A 28 19.03 -3.94 -2.15
CA SER A 28 20.12 -3.60 -3.06
C SER A 28 19.60 -3.56 -4.49
N ARG A 29 20.38 -2.96 -5.40
CA ARG A 29 20.00 -2.79 -6.81
C ARG A 29 18.61 -2.19 -6.99
N PHE A 30 18.20 -1.32 -6.07
CA PHE A 30 16.92 -0.62 -6.10
C PHE A 30 16.81 0.27 -7.33
N ARG A 31 15.66 0.17 -8.01
CA ARG A 31 15.30 1.05 -9.12
C ARG A 31 13.88 1.57 -8.88
N LYS A 32 13.71 2.87 -9.07
CA LYS A 32 12.40 3.54 -9.13
C LYS A 32 12.31 4.23 -10.47
N ILE A 33 11.41 3.78 -11.30
CA ILE A 33 11.26 4.27 -12.68
C ILE A 33 9.78 4.51 -13.00
N PRO A 34 9.45 5.34 -14.00
CA PRO A 34 8.08 5.49 -14.45
C PRO A 34 7.50 4.14 -14.91
N THR A 35 6.27 3.83 -14.52
CA THR A 35 5.60 2.57 -14.87
C THR A 35 5.54 2.34 -16.38
N GLY A 36 5.31 3.39 -17.18
CA GLY A 36 5.33 3.31 -18.64
C GLY A 36 6.71 3.00 -19.25
N THR A 37 7.79 3.02 -18.50
CA THR A 37 9.11 2.57 -18.97
C THR A 37 9.18 1.04 -19.03
N VAL A 38 8.50 0.35 -18.13
CA VAL A 38 8.42 -1.12 -18.10
C VAL A 38 7.31 -1.62 -19.02
N PHE A 39 6.15 -1.00 -18.94
CA PHE A 39 4.94 -1.42 -19.64
C PHE A 39 4.74 -0.55 -20.89
N CYS A 40 5.34 -0.97 -22.00
CA CYS A 40 5.38 -0.22 -23.25
C CYS A 40 4.35 -0.71 -24.27
N THR A 41 3.77 -1.89 -24.05
CA THR A 41 2.78 -2.51 -24.95
C THR A 41 1.45 -2.77 -24.25
N THR A 42 0.51 -3.38 -24.92
CA THR A 42 -0.76 -3.84 -24.33
C THR A 42 -0.64 -5.18 -23.62
N ASP A 43 0.48 -5.88 -23.77
CA ASP A 43 0.76 -7.17 -23.11
C ASP A 43 1.66 -6.93 -21.87
N GLY A 44 1.02 -6.53 -20.77
CA GLY A 44 1.74 -6.21 -19.54
C GLY A 44 2.54 -7.37 -18.95
N LEU A 45 2.10 -8.62 -19.14
CA LEU A 45 2.87 -9.78 -18.66
C LEU A 45 4.16 -9.99 -19.46
N LYS A 46 4.10 -9.85 -20.76
CA LYS A 46 5.27 -9.98 -21.62
C LYS A 46 6.27 -8.85 -21.37
N ASP A 47 5.79 -7.63 -21.21
CA ASP A 47 6.64 -6.48 -20.90
C ASP A 47 7.36 -6.71 -19.55
N LEU A 48 6.62 -7.15 -18.52
CA LEU A 48 7.19 -7.46 -17.20
C LEU A 48 8.18 -8.62 -17.25
N GLU A 49 7.87 -9.70 -17.98
CA GLU A 49 8.78 -10.83 -18.19
C GLU A 49 10.11 -10.39 -18.79
N MET A 50 10.06 -9.61 -19.87
CA MET A 50 11.26 -9.12 -20.55
C MET A 50 12.12 -8.28 -19.62
N TYR A 51 11.51 -7.32 -18.90
CA TYR A 51 12.21 -6.48 -17.94
C TYR A 51 12.85 -7.30 -16.81
N LEU A 52 12.14 -8.31 -16.30
CA LEU A 52 12.62 -9.17 -15.22
C LEU A 52 13.80 -10.04 -15.66
N LYS A 53 13.79 -10.57 -16.86
CA LYS A 53 14.94 -11.35 -17.40
C LYS A 53 16.20 -10.48 -17.46
N GLU A 54 16.10 -9.27 -17.99
CA GLU A 54 17.21 -8.31 -18.02
C GLU A 54 17.68 -7.96 -16.59
N TYR A 55 16.76 -7.72 -15.67
CA TYR A 55 17.10 -7.41 -14.29
C TYR A 55 17.80 -8.60 -13.61
N MET A 56 17.34 -9.83 -13.83
CA MET A 56 17.97 -11.04 -13.28
C MET A 56 19.37 -11.29 -13.87
N GLU A 57 19.61 -10.94 -15.12
CA GLU A 57 20.97 -10.98 -15.72
C GLU A 57 21.90 -10.04 -14.97
N THR A 58 21.48 -8.80 -14.69
CA THR A 58 22.29 -7.85 -13.90
C THR A 58 22.58 -8.36 -12.49
N LEU A 59 21.61 -9.04 -11.85
CA LEU A 59 21.82 -9.66 -10.54
C LEU A 59 22.84 -10.81 -10.60
N SER A 60 22.78 -11.63 -11.66
CA SER A 60 23.72 -12.73 -11.86
C SER A 60 25.15 -12.25 -12.05
N GLU A 61 25.36 -11.18 -12.80
CA GLU A 61 26.68 -10.52 -12.97
C GLU A 61 27.25 -10.04 -11.64
N ASP A 62 26.38 -9.60 -10.71
CA ASP A 62 26.76 -9.20 -9.35
C ASP A 62 26.92 -10.39 -8.38
N GLY A 63 26.81 -11.61 -8.86
CA GLY A 63 26.89 -12.82 -8.03
C GLY A 63 25.68 -13.05 -7.12
N MET A 64 24.52 -12.49 -7.45
CA MET A 64 23.26 -12.70 -6.72
C MET A 64 22.42 -13.79 -7.41
N ALA A 65 21.69 -14.59 -6.59
CA ALA A 65 20.81 -15.64 -7.07
C ALA A 65 19.39 -15.44 -6.53
N PRO A 66 18.44 -14.94 -7.33
CA PRO A 66 17.06 -14.84 -6.94
C PRO A 66 16.45 -16.21 -6.62
N ARG A 67 15.80 -16.33 -5.44
CA ARG A 67 15.12 -17.55 -4.99
C ARG A 67 13.61 -17.48 -5.16
N ALA A 68 13.07 -16.29 -5.20
CA ALA A 68 11.66 -16.01 -5.43
C ALA A 68 11.49 -14.56 -5.90
N LEU A 69 10.30 -14.27 -6.39
CA LEU A 69 9.85 -12.94 -6.75
C LEU A 69 8.50 -12.67 -6.07
N ALA A 70 8.30 -11.48 -5.52
CA ALA A 70 6.99 -11.03 -5.07
C ALA A 70 6.62 -9.67 -5.65
N VAL A 71 5.37 -9.53 -6.08
CA VAL A 71 4.86 -8.34 -6.75
C VAL A 71 3.68 -7.75 -5.98
N GLY A 72 3.83 -6.49 -5.54
CA GLY A 72 2.78 -5.68 -4.96
C GLY A 72 1.95 -5.00 -6.04
N PHE A 73 0.61 -5.11 -5.91
CA PHE A 73 -0.34 -4.50 -6.83
C PHE A 73 -1.33 -3.58 -6.11
N PRO A 74 -1.63 -2.40 -6.68
CA PRO A 74 -2.75 -1.56 -6.27
C PRO A 74 -4.04 -2.10 -6.93
N ALA A 75 -4.43 -3.33 -6.59
CA ALA A 75 -5.40 -4.13 -7.33
C ALA A 75 -6.26 -5.00 -6.42
N THR A 76 -7.42 -5.41 -6.93
CA THR A 76 -8.19 -6.54 -6.38
C THR A 76 -7.58 -7.83 -6.90
N LEU A 77 -7.20 -8.72 -5.98
CA LEU A 77 -6.67 -10.05 -6.27
C LEU A 77 -7.67 -11.12 -5.85
N ASN A 78 -7.66 -12.29 -6.51
CA ASN A 78 -8.44 -13.41 -6.02
C ASN A 78 -7.89 -13.89 -4.67
N ARG A 79 -8.72 -14.64 -3.92
CA ARG A 79 -8.37 -15.10 -2.57
C ARG A 79 -7.11 -15.97 -2.54
N GLU A 80 -6.90 -16.78 -3.55
CA GLU A 80 -5.77 -17.69 -3.71
C GLU A 80 -4.48 -16.99 -4.11
N ARG A 81 -4.53 -15.68 -4.42
CA ARG A 81 -3.38 -14.88 -4.89
C ARG A 81 -2.72 -15.46 -6.15
N THR A 82 -3.55 -15.97 -7.04
CA THR A 82 -3.11 -16.51 -8.34
C THR A 82 -3.47 -15.61 -9.51
N MET A 83 -4.34 -14.60 -9.30
CA MET A 83 -4.89 -13.78 -10.36
C MET A 83 -5.07 -12.32 -9.92
N VAL A 84 -4.68 -11.39 -10.78
CA VAL A 84 -5.09 -9.99 -10.70
C VAL A 84 -6.46 -9.87 -11.33
N LEU A 85 -7.48 -9.44 -10.57
CA LEU A 85 -8.87 -9.36 -11.05
C LEU A 85 -9.18 -7.98 -11.62
N GLN A 86 -8.92 -6.93 -10.84
CA GLN A 86 -9.20 -5.56 -11.21
C GLN A 86 -8.08 -4.64 -10.74
N ALA A 87 -7.53 -3.84 -11.64
CA ALA A 87 -6.38 -2.97 -11.38
C ALA A 87 -6.52 -1.63 -12.12
N PRO A 88 -7.44 -0.74 -11.69
CA PRO A 88 -7.78 0.49 -12.44
C PRO A 88 -6.59 1.41 -12.73
N ASN A 89 -5.56 1.35 -11.89
CA ASN A 89 -4.35 2.17 -12.05
C ASN A 89 -3.29 1.50 -12.94
N VAL A 90 -3.45 0.21 -13.25
CA VAL A 90 -2.54 -0.61 -14.07
C VAL A 90 -3.36 -1.62 -14.90
N ALA A 91 -4.32 -1.10 -15.68
CA ALA A 91 -5.33 -1.90 -16.39
C ALA A 91 -4.74 -2.97 -17.33
N PHE A 92 -3.51 -2.78 -17.82
CA PHE A 92 -2.78 -3.77 -18.61
C PHE A 92 -2.41 -5.05 -17.83
N MET A 93 -2.64 -5.10 -16.50
CA MET A 93 -2.44 -6.26 -15.65
C MET A 93 -3.76 -6.93 -15.21
N GLU A 94 -4.92 -6.45 -15.66
CA GLU A 94 -6.21 -7.02 -15.27
C GLU A 94 -6.47 -8.40 -15.89
N ASN A 95 -7.13 -9.26 -15.12
CA ASN A 95 -7.52 -10.63 -15.50
C ASN A 95 -6.34 -11.52 -15.91
N LEU A 96 -5.16 -11.32 -15.30
CA LEU A 96 -3.95 -12.07 -15.64
C LEU A 96 -3.50 -13.02 -14.52
N PRO A 97 -3.10 -14.28 -14.85
CA PRO A 97 -2.55 -15.25 -13.92
C PRO A 97 -1.04 -15.02 -13.72
N VAL A 98 -0.69 -13.89 -13.12
CA VAL A 98 0.69 -13.41 -13.01
C VAL A 98 1.66 -14.43 -12.39
N PRO A 99 1.33 -15.12 -11.25
CA PRO A 99 2.24 -16.10 -10.67
C PRO A 99 2.54 -17.27 -11.60
N GLU A 100 1.52 -17.82 -12.26
CA GLU A 100 1.69 -19.00 -13.14
C GLU A 100 2.60 -18.67 -14.32
N VAL A 101 2.30 -17.57 -15.03
CA VAL A 101 3.04 -17.19 -16.23
C VAL A 101 4.48 -16.83 -15.92
N LEU A 102 4.69 -15.97 -14.92
CA LEU A 102 6.04 -15.51 -14.57
C LEU A 102 6.88 -16.61 -13.90
N SER A 103 6.29 -17.48 -13.06
CA SER A 103 7.04 -18.60 -12.47
C SER A 103 7.58 -19.56 -13.54
N LYS A 104 6.76 -19.85 -14.56
CA LYS A 104 7.16 -20.68 -15.69
C LYS A 104 8.26 -20.02 -16.54
N ALA A 105 8.14 -18.72 -16.79
CA ALA A 105 9.06 -17.96 -17.62
C ALA A 105 10.44 -17.73 -16.97
N LEU A 106 10.45 -17.53 -15.63
CA LEU A 106 11.63 -17.15 -14.86
C LEU A 106 12.29 -18.33 -14.13
N GLY A 107 11.59 -19.46 -14.00
CA GLY A 107 12.11 -20.65 -13.31
C GLY A 107 12.22 -20.51 -11.78
N ILE A 108 11.57 -19.52 -11.18
CA ILE A 108 11.51 -19.28 -9.73
C ILE A 108 10.07 -19.06 -9.27
N PRO A 109 9.73 -19.34 -7.99
CA PRO A 109 8.42 -19.05 -7.44
C PRO A 109 8.08 -17.54 -7.54
N VAL A 110 6.84 -17.24 -7.95
CA VAL A 110 6.32 -15.86 -8.03
C VAL A 110 5.08 -15.75 -7.16
N TYR A 111 5.03 -14.71 -6.34
CA TYR A 111 3.92 -14.41 -5.45
C TYR A 111 3.35 -13.03 -5.75
N ILE A 112 2.06 -12.86 -5.59
CA ILE A 112 1.39 -11.55 -5.71
C ILE A 112 0.60 -11.22 -4.45
N GLU A 113 0.58 -9.96 -4.08
CA GLU A 113 -0.25 -9.45 -2.99
C GLU A 113 -0.55 -7.96 -3.22
N ARG A 114 -1.48 -7.42 -2.45
CA ARG A 114 -1.78 -5.99 -2.47
C ARG A 114 -0.59 -5.20 -1.89
N ASP A 115 -0.31 -4.06 -2.49
CA ASP A 115 0.73 -3.12 -2.09
C ASP A 115 0.63 -2.71 -0.60
N VAL A 116 -0.59 -2.46 -0.11
CA VAL A 116 -0.85 -2.12 1.30
C VAL A 116 -0.55 -3.27 2.27
N THR A 117 -0.74 -4.51 1.85
CA THR A 117 -0.36 -5.70 2.64
C THR A 117 1.16 -5.76 2.78
N MET A 118 1.89 -5.54 1.70
CA MET A 118 3.35 -5.50 1.72
C MET A 118 3.88 -4.35 2.58
N ALA A 119 3.22 -3.18 2.51
CA ALA A 119 3.54 -2.06 3.38
C ALA A 119 3.35 -2.41 4.87
N LEU A 120 2.25 -3.10 5.24
CA LEU A 120 2.01 -3.52 6.61
C LEU A 120 3.04 -4.53 7.10
N LEU A 121 3.43 -5.49 6.27
CA LEU A 121 4.47 -6.48 6.62
C LEU A 121 5.83 -5.82 6.87
N TYR A 122 6.20 -4.86 6.05
CA TYR A 122 7.40 -4.07 6.27
C TYR A 122 7.33 -3.27 7.57
N ASP A 123 6.25 -2.52 7.78
CA ASP A 123 6.08 -1.69 8.97
C ASP A 123 6.03 -2.55 10.24
N ARG A 124 5.40 -3.74 10.20
CA ARG A 124 5.43 -4.72 11.29
C ARG A 124 6.85 -5.10 11.69
N ALA A 125 7.68 -5.45 10.73
CA ALA A 125 9.08 -5.81 10.97
C ALA A 125 9.91 -4.61 11.45
N LYS A 126 9.71 -3.43 10.85
CA LYS A 126 10.45 -2.21 11.19
C LYS A 126 10.19 -1.75 12.63
N TYR A 127 8.94 -1.83 13.08
CA TYR A 127 8.53 -1.31 14.41
C TYR A 127 8.49 -2.38 15.50
N GLY A 128 8.92 -3.63 15.20
CA GLY A 128 8.94 -4.73 16.19
C GLY A 128 7.55 -5.06 16.70
N LEU A 129 6.60 -5.32 15.80
CA LEU A 129 5.19 -5.56 16.10
C LEU A 129 4.79 -7.02 15.89
N GLU A 130 5.76 -7.95 16.01
CA GLU A 130 5.53 -9.38 15.81
C GLU A 130 4.58 -9.97 16.84
N ASP A 131 4.55 -9.41 18.04
CA ASP A 131 3.72 -9.86 19.17
C ASP A 131 2.29 -9.29 19.16
N CYS A 132 1.96 -8.39 18.23
CA CYS A 132 0.60 -7.88 18.10
C CYS A 132 -0.35 -8.99 17.62
N GLU A 133 -1.44 -9.24 18.36
CA GLU A 133 -2.50 -10.17 17.95
C GLU A 133 -3.33 -9.57 16.83
N ILE A 134 -3.69 -8.29 16.95
CA ILE A 134 -4.43 -7.52 15.94
C ILE A 134 -3.61 -6.29 15.57
N LEU A 135 -3.09 -6.28 14.35
CA LEU A 135 -2.34 -5.17 13.77
C LEU A 135 -3.08 -4.64 12.54
N THR A 136 -3.27 -3.34 12.48
CA THR A 136 -3.92 -2.70 11.34
C THR A 136 -3.03 -1.63 10.73
N GLY A 137 -3.14 -1.46 9.41
CA GLY A 137 -2.45 -0.41 8.67
C GLY A 137 -3.43 0.38 7.79
N CYS A 138 -3.53 1.67 8.03
CA CYS A 138 -4.33 2.58 7.21
C CYS A 138 -3.39 3.52 6.44
N TYR A 139 -3.40 3.42 5.12
CA TYR A 139 -2.44 4.10 4.24
C TYR A 139 -3.16 5.13 3.36
N PHE A 140 -2.99 6.40 3.68
CA PHE A 140 -3.55 7.53 2.93
C PHE A 140 -2.58 7.95 1.82
N GLY A 141 -2.80 7.40 0.63
CA GLY A 141 -2.07 7.72 -0.61
C GLY A 141 -2.97 8.47 -1.59
N THR A 142 -2.93 8.09 -2.87
CA THR A 142 -3.89 8.55 -3.90
C THR A 142 -5.33 8.23 -3.50
N GLY A 143 -5.53 7.04 -2.95
CA GLY A 143 -6.77 6.59 -2.29
C GLY A 143 -6.56 6.35 -0.80
N VAL A 144 -7.38 5.48 -0.21
CA VAL A 144 -7.29 5.01 1.17
C VAL A 144 -7.15 3.50 1.17
N GLY A 145 -5.93 3.04 1.34
CA GLY A 145 -5.61 1.62 1.43
C GLY A 145 -5.62 1.13 2.87
N ASN A 146 -5.96 -0.14 3.07
CA ASN A 146 -6.00 -0.75 4.38
C ASN A 146 -5.55 -2.21 4.34
N ALA A 147 -4.85 -2.63 5.37
CA ALA A 147 -4.43 -4.00 5.57
C ALA A 147 -4.60 -4.41 7.03
N LEU A 148 -5.05 -5.64 7.25
CA LEU A 148 -5.40 -6.18 8.54
C LEU A 148 -4.65 -7.48 8.79
N MET A 149 -4.02 -7.59 9.96
CA MET A 149 -3.40 -8.82 10.42
C MET A 149 -4.03 -9.24 11.75
N ILE A 150 -4.44 -10.50 11.85
CA ILE A 150 -5.06 -11.09 13.03
C ILE A 150 -4.31 -12.37 13.37
N TYR A 151 -3.79 -12.45 14.60
CA TYR A 151 -2.96 -13.58 15.10
C TYR A 151 -1.83 -13.95 14.13
N GLY A 152 -1.10 -12.92 13.65
CA GLY A 152 0.04 -13.09 12.76
C GLY A 152 -0.31 -13.48 11.31
N ARG A 153 -1.62 -13.50 10.94
CA ARG A 153 -2.09 -13.83 9.60
C ARG A 153 -2.83 -12.68 8.96
N MET A 154 -2.51 -12.40 7.69
CA MET A 154 -3.25 -11.40 6.92
C MET A 154 -4.72 -11.81 6.76
N LEU A 155 -5.63 -10.89 7.09
CA LEU A 155 -7.06 -11.08 6.85
C LEU A 155 -7.36 -10.83 5.38
N THR A 156 -7.62 -11.88 4.63
CA THR A 156 -7.94 -11.78 3.19
C THR A 156 -9.44 -11.70 2.90
N GLY A 157 -10.27 -12.21 3.81
CA GLY A 157 -11.71 -12.31 3.58
C GLY A 157 -12.09 -13.42 2.60
N LYS A 158 -13.40 -13.56 2.37
CA LYS A 158 -13.96 -14.61 1.48
C LYS A 158 -13.49 -14.45 0.03
N ASP A 159 -13.48 -13.23 -0.47
CA ASP A 159 -13.22 -12.93 -1.89
C ASP A 159 -11.82 -12.28 -2.09
N GLY A 160 -10.96 -12.30 -1.05
CA GLY A 160 -9.62 -11.70 -1.12
C GLY A 160 -9.57 -10.19 -0.86
N THR A 161 -10.69 -9.56 -0.49
CA THR A 161 -10.89 -8.10 -0.43
C THR A 161 -11.17 -7.56 0.98
N ALA A 162 -10.75 -8.25 2.04
CA ALA A 162 -10.86 -7.69 3.38
C ALA A 162 -10.02 -6.40 3.53
N GLY A 163 -10.51 -5.46 4.35
CA GLY A 163 -9.81 -4.22 4.58
C GLY A 163 -10.10 -3.14 3.52
N GLU A 164 -11.30 -3.08 2.98
CA GLU A 164 -11.73 -2.03 2.05
C GLU A 164 -12.26 -0.78 2.79
N LEU A 165 -11.48 -0.29 3.78
CA LEU A 165 -11.82 0.86 4.62
C LEU A 165 -12.08 2.14 3.80
N GLY A 166 -11.39 2.30 2.68
CA GLY A 166 -11.60 3.41 1.75
C GLY A 166 -13.00 3.44 1.13
N HIS A 167 -13.74 2.32 1.15
CA HIS A 167 -15.05 2.21 0.51
C HIS A 167 -16.24 2.22 1.50
N ILE A 168 -16.00 2.49 2.80
CA ILE A 168 -17.10 2.75 3.72
C ILE A 168 -17.86 4.02 3.30
N PRO A 169 -19.20 4.05 3.43
CA PRO A 169 -20.00 5.20 3.04
C PRO A 169 -19.82 6.37 4.01
N VAL A 170 -19.81 7.58 3.48
CA VAL A 170 -19.78 8.85 4.24
C VAL A 170 -21.09 9.58 4.00
N ASP A 171 -21.82 9.86 5.07
CA ASP A 171 -23.07 10.59 5.01
C ASP A 171 -22.91 11.96 4.34
N GLY A 172 -23.83 12.30 3.43
CA GLY A 172 -23.82 13.54 2.66
C GLY A 172 -22.69 13.63 1.62
N ASN A 173 -21.98 12.55 1.34
CA ASN A 173 -20.98 12.50 0.27
C ASN A 173 -21.59 11.94 -1.02
N GLU A 174 -21.68 12.77 -2.06
CA GLU A 174 -22.27 12.42 -3.36
C GLU A 174 -21.21 12.16 -4.46
N LEU A 175 -19.91 12.16 -4.10
CA LEU A 175 -18.84 11.94 -5.06
C LEU A 175 -18.81 10.49 -5.56
N ARG A 176 -18.70 10.31 -6.86
CA ARG A 176 -18.53 8.98 -7.46
C ARG A 176 -17.14 8.40 -7.14
N CYS A 177 -17.11 7.15 -6.72
CA CYS A 177 -15.90 6.39 -6.48
C CYS A 177 -15.54 5.50 -7.70
N GLY A 178 -14.25 5.26 -7.89
CA GLY A 178 -13.75 4.33 -8.92
C GLY A 178 -14.22 2.89 -8.77
N CYS A 179 -14.68 2.48 -7.57
CA CYS A 179 -15.27 1.16 -7.34
C CYS A 179 -16.69 0.99 -7.89
N GLY A 180 -17.30 2.07 -8.42
CA GLY A 180 -18.68 2.09 -8.94
C GLY A 180 -19.72 2.65 -7.96
N ASN A 181 -19.42 2.74 -6.67
CA ASN A 181 -20.30 3.32 -5.66
C ASN A 181 -20.22 4.85 -5.66
N THR A 182 -21.17 5.47 -4.94
CA THR A 182 -21.16 6.89 -4.60
C THR A 182 -20.96 7.04 -3.08
N GLY A 183 -20.19 8.06 -2.65
CA GLY A 183 -20.07 8.38 -1.24
C GLY A 183 -18.98 7.65 -0.46
N CYS A 184 -18.06 6.96 -1.11
CA CYS A 184 -16.96 6.27 -0.42
C CYS A 184 -16.02 7.24 0.33
N MET A 185 -15.48 6.81 1.46
CA MET A 185 -14.52 7.55 2.28
C MET A 185 -13.30 8.01 1.47
N GLU A 186 -12.78 7.16 0.59
CA GLU A 186 -11.63 7.45 -0.26
C GLU A 186 -11.82 8.73 -1.09
N THR A 187 -13.04 9.03 -1.55
CA THR A 187 -13.32 10.20 -2.39
C THR A 187 -13.18 11.53 -1.64
N VAL A 188 -13.08 11.49 -0.31
CA VAL A 188 -13.01 12.68 0.55
C VAL A 188 -11.88 12.66 1.58
N ALA A 189 -11.15 11.54 1.68
CA ALA A 189 -10.01 11.35 2.58
C ALA A 189 -8.73 10.87 1.86
N GLY A 190 -8.80 10.62 0.56
CA GLY A 190 -7.64 10.24 -0.27
C GLY A 190 -6.99 11.43 -0.98
N GLY A 191 -5.76 11.24 -1.47
CA GLY A 191 -4.99 12.28 -2.16
C GLY A 191 -5.64 12.77 -3.46
N ARG A 192 -6.53 11.99 -4.10
CA ARG A 192 -7.33 12.46 -5.24
C ARG A 192 -8.20 13.65 -4.87
N TYR A 193 -8.74 13.68 -3.65
CA TYR A 193 -9.50 14.83 -3.18
C TYR A 193 -8.62 16.06 -2.97
N LEU A 194 -7.39 15.89 -2.47
CA LEU A 194 -6.43 16.99 -2.38
C LEU A 194 -6.04 17.53 -3.77
N ALA A 195 -5.86 16.64 -4.74
CA ALA A 195 -5.63 17.04 -6.13
C ALA A 195 -6.82 17.82 -6.73
N TYR A 196 -8.04 17.39 -6.41
CA TYR A 196 -9.26 18.13 -6.78
C TYR A 196 -9.29 19.53 -6.12
N LEU A 197 -9.02 19.61 -4.81
CA LEU A 197 -8.98 20.91 -4.11
C LEU A 197 -7.92 21.84 -4.69
N SER A 198 -6.71 21.34 -4.98
CA SER A 198 -5.65 22.13 -5.60
C SER A 198 -6.08 22.68 -6.96
N ARG A 199 -6.72 21.86 -7.79
CA ARG A 199 -7.10 22.28 -9.16
C ARG A 199 -8.32 23.18 -9.19
N GLU A 200 -9.38 22.86 -8.44
CA GLU A 200 -10.69 23.50 -8.58
C GLU A 200 -10.95 24.59 -7.54
N VAL A 201 -10.34 24.50 -6.35
CA VAL A 201 -10.60 25.42 -5.24
C VAL A 201 -9.42 26.35 -4.98
N TYR A 202 -8.19 25.82 -5.10
CA TYR A 202 -6.96 26.56 -4.84
C TYR A 202 -6.00 26.49 -6.03
N PRO A 203 -6.37 27.03 -7.21
CA PRO A 203 -5.59 26.86 -8.45
C PRO A 203 -4.15 27.42 -8.35
N ASP A 204 -3.91 28.37 -7.45
CA ASP A 204 -2.61 28.95 -7.19
C ASP A 204 -1.78 28.17 -6.16
N THR A 205 -2.25 27.03 -5.66
CA THR A 205 -1.60 26.25 -4.61
C THR A 205 -1.39 24.80 -5.08
N PRO A 206 -0.15 24.41 -5.42
CA PRO A 206 0.16 23.02 -5.77
C PRO A 206 -0.25 22.03 -4.66
N VAL A 207 -0.63 20.80 -5.04
CA VAL A 207 -1.06 19.76 -4.08
C VAL A 207 -0.08 19.61 -2.93
N GLY A 208 1.23 19.55 -3.20
CA GLY A 208 2.29 19.37 -2.19
C GLY A 208 2.38 20.51 -1.17
N GLU A 209 1.82 21.67 -1.46
CA GLU A 209 1.88 22.88 -0.62
C GLU A 209 0.55 23.20 0.09
N LEU A 210 -0.48 22.37 -0.09
CA LEU A 210 -1.81 22.65 0.45
C LEU A 210 -1.79 22.82 1.97
N PHE A 211 -1.17 21.91 2.72
CA PHE A 211 -1.12 22.01 4.18
C PHE A 211 -0.23 23.15 4.67
N GLU A 212 0.82 23.50 3.93
CA GLU A 212 1.67 24.65 4.25
C GLU A 212 0.94 25.98 4.07
N LYS A 213 0.24 26.15 2.93
CA LYS A 213 -0.38 27.44 2.57
C LYS A 213 -1.84 27.58 3.02
N ARG A 214 -2.56 26.46 3.18
CA ARG A 214 -4.00 26.40 3.43
C ARG A 214 -4.39 25.52 4.63
N GLY A 215 -3.45 25.06 5.45
CA GLY A 215 -3.70 24.10 6.53
C GLY A 215 -4.77 24.50 7.54
N GLN A 216 -5.08 25.81 7.67
CA GLN A 216 -6.13 26.32 8.53
C GLN A 216 -7.51 26.41 7.84
N ASP A 217 -7.56 26.12 6.54
CA ASP A 217 -8.81 26.18 5.79
C ASP A 217 -9.80 25.09 6.25
N PRO A 218 -11.10 25.41 6.38
CA PRO A 218 -12.11 24.45 6.81
C PRO A 218 -12.17 23.16 5.97
N LEU A 219 -11.89 23.22 4.65
CA LEU A 219 -11.90 22.04 3.79
C LEU A 219 -10.75 21.10 4.12
N LEU A 220 -9.55 21.62 4.38
CA LEU A 220 -8.40 20.79 4.78
C LEU A 220 -8.55 20.25 6.21
N ARG A 221 -9.10 21.01 7.13
CA ARG A 221 -9.45 20.51 8.47
C ARG A 221 -10.47 19.37 8.38
N ARG A 222 -11.50 19.52 7.55
CA ARG A 222 -12.52 18.49 7.31
C ARG A 222 -11.91 17.25 6.64
N PHE A 223 -10.94 17.44 5.75
CA PHE A 223 -10.19 16.32 5.16
C PHE A 223 -9.46 15.50 6.24
N VAL A 224 -8.70 16.15 7.12
CA VAL A 224 -8.00 15.49 8.25
C VAL A 224 -9.00 14.81 9.19
N ASP A 225 -10.14 15.43 9.43
CA ASP A 225 -11.20 14.89 10.27
C ASP A 225 -11.79 13.59 9.68
N ARG A 226 -11.98 13.54 8.36
CA ARG A 226 -12.44 12.34 7.66
C ARG A 226 -11.41 11.20 7.68
N MET A 227 -10.12 11.52 7.56
CA MET A 227 -9.05 10.54 7.80
C MET A 227 -9.15 9.94 9.20
N ALA A 228 -9.36 10.79 10.21
CA ALA A 228 -9.52 10.35 11.59
C ALA A 228 -10.77 9.50 11.79
N MET A 229 -11.88 9.85 11.17
CA MET A 229 -13.13 9.04 11.23
C MET A 229 -12.92 7.65 10.62
N ALA A 230 -12.24 7.54 9.48
CA ALA A 230 -11.92 6.26 8.87
C ALA A 230 -11.09 5.38 9.83
N ALA A 231 -9.98 5.90 10.35
CA ALA A 231 -9.13 5.18 11.28
C ALA A 231 -9.88 4.79 12.57
N ALA A 232 -10.62 5.72 13.18
CA ALA A 232 -11.37 5.45 14.39
C ALA A 232 -12.51 4.43 14.19
N THR A 233 -13.12 4.37 13.01
CA THR A 233 -14.11 3.35 12.67
C THR A 233 -13.50 1.95 12.78
N GLU A 234 -12.33 1.74 12.18
CA GLU A 234 -11.64 0.46 12.26
C GLU A 234 -11.17 0.12 13.69
N ILE A 235 -10.62 1.11 14.39
CA ILE A 235 -10.21 0.96 15.80
C ILE A 235 -11.39 0.53 16.68
N ASN A 236 -12.55 1.14 16.51
CA ASN A 236 -13.76 0.82 17.27
C ASN A 236 -14.35 -0.56 16.95
N ILE A 237 -14.12 -1.07 15.74
CA ILE A 237 -14.60 -2.40 15.31
C ILE A 237 -13.64 -3.51 15.77
N LEU A 238 -12.33 -3.30 15.62
CA LEU A 238 -11.33 -4.36 15.78
C LEU A 238 -10.61 -4.31 17.13
N ASN A 239 -10.60 -3.15 17.81
CA ASN A 239 -9.82 -2.94 19.04
C ASN A 239 -8.37 -3.45 18.89
N PRO A 240 -7.58 -2.92 17.93
CA PRO A 240 -6.26 -3.46 17.60
C PRO A 240 -5.24 -3.12 18.69
N ASP A 241 -4.21 -3.97 18.85
CA ASP A 241 -3.04 -3.68 19.68
C ASP A 241 -2.27 -2.46 19.15
N CYS A 242 -2.20 -2.36 17.84
CA CYS A 242 -1.54 -1.24 17.16
C CYS A 242 -2.22 -0.91 15.85
N MET A 243 -2.36 0.39 15.55
CA MET A 243 -2.68 0.89 14.22
C MET A 243 -1.52 1.69 13.66
N ILE A 244 -1.15 1.40 12.42
CA ILE A 244 -0.15 2.15 11.66
C ILE A 244 -0.87 3.10 10.70
N ILE A 245 -0.53 4.37 10.74
CA ILE A 245 -0.97 5.39 9.78
C ILE A 245 0.20 5.68 8.84
N GLY A 246 0.00 5.43 7.56
CA GLY A 246 1.02 5.62 6.53
C GLY A 246 0.48 6.25 5.25
N GLY A 247 1.25 6.16 4.19
CA GLY A 247 0.92 6.72 2.88
C GLY A 247 1.52 8.11 2.64
N GLY A 248 1.38 8.63 1.42
CA GLY A 248 1.97 9.90 1.01
C GLY A 248 1.33 11.13 1.64
N VAL A 249 0.03 11.07 1.98
CA VAL A 249 -0.70 12.22 2.53
C VAL A 249 -0.18 12.63 3.91
N PRO A 250 -0.02 11.74 4.91
CA PRO A 250 0.50 12.12 6.23
C PRO A 250 1.94 12.67 6.22
N ARG A 251 2.65 12.53 5.10
CA ARG A 251 4.03 13.00 4.92
C ARG A 251 4.14 14.28 4.09
N MET A 252 3.02 14.84 3.66
CA MET A 252 3.02 16.12 2.98
C MET A 252 3.59 17.20 3.90
N LYS A 253 4.30 18.16 3.31
CA LYS A 253 4.89 19.29 4.05
C LYS A 253 3.83 19.98 4.91
N CYS A 254 4.12 20.20 6.19
CA CYS A 254 3.22 20.81 7.17
C CYS A 254 1.89 20.05 7.40
N PHE A 255 1.85 18.76 7.09
CA PHE A 255 0.67 17.95 7.44
C PHE A 255 0.46 17.95 8.96
N PRO A 256 -0.77 18.17 9.47
CA PRO A 256 -1.05 18.34 10.90
C PRO A 256 -1.15 16.99 11.61
N THR A 257 -0.06 16.27 11.77
CA THR A 257 0.01 14.90 12.34
C THR A 257 -0.60 14.82 13.73
N GLU A 258 -0.28 15.77 14.63
CA GLU A 258 -0.85 15.76 15.99
C GLU A 258 -2.35 16.03 16.00
N CYS A 259 -2.83 16.92 15.13
CA CYS A 259 -4.27 17.11 14.96
C CYS A 259 -4.96 15.82 14.49
N LEU A 260 -4.37 15.10 13.53
CA LEU A 260 -4.91 13.80 13.10
C LEU A 260 -4.95 12.81 14.27
N ARG A 261 -3.88 12.72 15.07
CA ARG A 261 -3.82 11.88 16.28
C ARG A 261 -4.93 12.21 17.28
N GLU A 262 -5.06 13.48 17.61
CA GLU A 262 -6.10 13.97 18.53
C GLU A 262 -7.50 13.65 18.01
N ARG A 263 -7.74 13.84 16.71
CA ARG A 263 -9.05 13.56 16.08
C ARG A 263 -9.34 12.05 16.03
N ILE A 264 -8.36 11.19 15.78
CA ILE A 264 -8.53 9.73 15.87
C ILE A 264 -8.96 9.37 17.30
N LEU A 265 -8.23 9.82 18.31
CA LEU A 265 -8.57 9.56 19.70
C LEU A 265 -9.93 10.17 20.09
N PHE A 266 -10.31 11.31 19.54
CA PHE A 266 -11.62 11.93 19.78
C PHE A 266 -12.76 11.02 19.31
N TYR A 267 -12.67 10.41 18.14
CA TYR A 267 -13.69 9.51 17.59
C TYR A 267 -13.62 8.07 18.11
N THR A 268 -12.51 7.70 18.74
CA THR A 268 -12.35 6.38 19.34
C THR A 268 -13.13 6.29 20.65
N ARG A 269 -13.81 5.15 20.87
CA ARG A 269 -14.62 4.89 22.06
C ARG A 269 -13.77 5.00 23.36
N LYS A 270 -14.33 5.62 24.40
CA LYS A 270 -13.74 5.78 25.74
C LYS A 270 -14.35 4.77 26.72
N PRO A 271 -13.63 4.36 27.76
CA PRO A 271 -12.19 4.55 27.94
C PRO A 271 -11.37 3.71 26.96
N PHE A 272 -11.85 2.54 26.57
CA PHE A 272 -11.20 1.62 25.64
C PHE A 272 -11.95 1.54 24.30
N PRO A 273 -11.21 1.44 23.19
CA PRO A 273 -9.77 1.28 23.06
C PRO A 273 -8.92 2.57 23.14
N ALA A 274 -9.49 3.76 23.32
CA ALA A 274 -8.77 5.03 23.21
C ALA A 274 -7.54 5.13 24.14
N GLU A 275 -7.64 4.63 25.38
CA GLU A 275 -6.56 4.72 26.38
C GLU A 275 -5.44 3.67 26.20
N SER A 276 -5.72 2.56 25.49
CA SER A 276 -4.75 1.47 25.28
C SER A 276 -4.18 1.43 23.86
N LEU A 277 -4.71 2.22 22.94
CA LEU A 277 -4.32 2.20 21.54
C LEU A 277 -2.86 2.63 21.33
N ARG A 278 -2.06 1.77 20.72
CA ARG A 278 -0.78 2.16 20.15
C ARG A 278 -0.99 2.66 18.72
N LEU A 279 -0.68 3.94 18.49
CA LEU A 279 -0.81 4.58 17.18
C LEU A 279 0.56 5.00 16.67
N ILE A 280 0.99 4.45 15.54
CA ILE A 280 2.27 4.72 14.89
C ILE A 280 2.03 5.45 13.58
N PHE A 281 2.74 6.55 13.37
CA PHE A 281 2.83 7.20 12.05
C PHE A 281 4.08 6.68 11.35
N ALA A 282 3.87 5.95 10.26
CA ALA A 282 4.95 5.30 9.53
C ALA A 282 5.86 6.31 8.83
N GLU A 283 7.16 6.11 8.98
CA GLU A 283 8.16 6.82 8.20
C GLU A 283 8.16 6.37 6.73
N ASP A 284 8.66 7.24 5.86
CA ASP A 284 8.77 6.92 4.44
C ASP A 284 10.18 6.41 4.11
N GLU A 285 10.22 5.25 3.47
CA GLU A 285 11.41 4.73 2.84
C GLU A 285 11.01 4.33 1.41
N GLU A 286 11.78 4.79 0.43
CA GLU A 286 11.42 4.60 -0.98
C GLU A 286 11.34 3.14 -1.40
N ASP A 287 12.07 2.27 -0.71
CA ASP A 287 12.21 0.84 -0.96
C ASP A 287 11.33 -0.04 -0.04
N LYS A 288 10.54 0.56 0.86
CA LYS A 288 9.75 -0.19 1.84
C LYS A 288 8.80 -1.21 1.21
N SER A 289 8.14 -0.87 0.10
CA SER A 289 7.23 -1.77 -0.61
C SER A 289 7.99 -2.98 -1.18
N VAL A 290 9.21 -2.74 -1.67
CA VAL A 290 10.10 -3.79 -2.20
C VAL A 290 10.55 -4.74 -1.09
N ALA A 291 10.97 -4.19 0.06
CA ALA A 291 11.33 -4.99 1.23
C ALA A 291 10.12 -5.77 1.76
N GLY A 292 8.94 -5.14 1.84
CA GLY A 292 7.68 -5.78 2.23
C GLY A 292 7.28 -6.93 1.32
N ALA A 293 7.47 -6.78 0.01
CA ALA A 293 7.26 -7.84 -0.97
C ALA A 293 8.17 -9.05 -0.69
N ALA A 294 9.43 -8.82 -0.36
CA ALA A 294 10.35 -9.89 -0.02
C ALA A 294 10.01 -10.58 1.32
N ILE A 295 9.52 -9.83 2.31
CA ILE A 295 9.01 -10.41 3.57
C ILE A 295 7.83 -11.34 3.26
N TYR A 296 6.87 -10.90 2.44
CA TYR A 296 5.74 -11.71 2.00
C TYR A 296 6.17 -13.00 1.30
N ALA A 297 7.10 -12.91 0.34
CA ALA A 297 7.63 -14.09 -0.34
C ALA A 297 8.25 -15.10 0.64
N ARG A 298 9.02 -14.63 1.65
CA ARG A 298 9.61 -15.51 2.66
C ARG A 298 8.57 -16.20 3.54
N GLU A 299 7.48 -15.53 3.88
CA GLU A 299 6.38 -16.14 4.60
C GLU A 299 5.75 -17.26 3.75
N LYS A 300 5.48 -16.99 2.48
CA LYS A 300 4.91 -17.96 1.54
C LYS A 300 5.83 -19.16 1.23
N MET A 301 7.13 -18.97 1.24
CA MET A 301 8.09 -20.06 1.04
C MET A 301 8.21 -21.01 2.26
N LYS A 302 7.67 -20.63 3.42
CA LYS A 302 7.65 -21.46 4.65
C LYS A 302 6.38 -22.29 4.79
N GLU A 303 5.31 -21.90 4.08
CA GLU A 303 4.05 -22.64 4.00
C GLU A 303 4.18 -23.89 3.09
#